data_821d6ba34e0baa9c779be33d13e5d207
#
_entry.id   821d6ba34e0baa9c779be33d13e5d207
#
_cell.length_a   1.000
_cell.length_b   1.000
_cell.length_c   1.000
_cell.angle_alpha   90.00
_cell.angle_beta   90.00
_cell.angle_gamma   90.00
#
_symmetry.space_group_name_H-M   'P 1'
#
loop_
_entity.id
_entity.type
_entity.pdbx_description
1 polymer ?
#
loop_
_entity_poly.entity_id
_entity_poly.type
_entity_poly.pdbx_seq_one_letter_code
_entity_poly.pdbx_strand_id
1 'polypeptide(L)'
;MSGAFSSSPPVTDFVVDVSEAQALFFEDNGYLVIECVTTQVELDWLREVYDALIARPRSGFLDKVFDLTRPYGSTAEPSLGQLLFPERLVPAVRETAMWQNAKRIATRLLAVAQHEVESWGHLLFKAAEHGGETPWHQDEAYWDIHLDYHAVGAWMPLDDVNIDNGCLWFLPGSHRREVLPHRHLGDDARVHVLELDVDADVSEAVAVPLSAGGMSFHHPRMLHHARANVTSSIRRAWANEYQTVPVKRDRPADRPWVTEGHRALAESLERSKSGKS
;
A
#
# COMPACT_ATOMS: atom_id res chain seq x y z
N MET A 1 13.77 -15.61 -20.97
CA MET A 1 12.48 -16.15 -21.51
C MET A 1 11.38 -15.41 -20.79
N SER A 2 10.72 -14.44 -21.43
CA SER A 2 9.57 -13.74 -20.85
C SER A 2 8.39 -14.73 -20.89
N GLY A 3 8.08 -15.34 -19.76
CA GLY A 3 6.82 -16.04 -19.61
C GLY A 3 5.70 -15.01 -19.77
N ALA A 4 5.00 -15.05 -20.90
CA ALA A 4 3.80 -14.25 -21.09
C ALA A 4 2.73 -14.87 -20.17
N PHE A 5 2.34 -14.16 -19.10
CA PHE A 5 1.14 -14.52 -18.36
C PHE A 5 -0.08 -14.45 -19.29
N SER A 6 -1.14 -15.19 -18.97
CA SER A 6 -2.41 -15.08 -19.71
C SER A 6 -2.85 -13.61 -19.74
N SER A 7 -3.26 -13.11 -20.91
CA SER A 7 -3.71 -11.73 -21.07
C SER A 7 -4.99 -11.39 -20.30
N SER A 8 -5.73 -12.41 -19.83
CA SER A 8 -6.98 -12.28 -19.09
C SER A 8 -6.90 -13.07 -17.78
N PRO A 9 -7.48 -12.52 -16.69
CA PRO A 9 -7.58 -13.25 -15.44
C PRO A 9 -8.53 -14.46 -15.60
N PRO A 10 -8.41 -15.46 -14.72
CA PRO A 10 -9.39 -16.51 -14.61
C PRO A 10 -10.77 -15.93 -14.29
N VAL A 11 -11.80 -16.39 -15.00
CA VAL A 11 -13.19 -16.00 -14.69
C VAL A 11 -13.64 -16.71 -13.41
N THR A 12 -14.18 -15.95 -12.46
CA THR A 12 -14.71 -16.50 -11.21
C THR A 12 -15.93 -15.72 -10.74
N ASP A 13 -16.90 -16.45 -10.18
CA ASP A 13 -18.09 -15.89 -9.53
C ASP A 13 -17.87 -15.70 -8.00
N PHE A 14 -16.61 -15.70 -7.55
CA PHE A 14 -16.27 -15.57 -6.14
C PHE A 14 -16.57 -14.16 -5.64
N VAL A 15 -17.60 -14.04 -4.79
CA VAL A 15 -18.08 -12.76 -4.23
C VAL A 15 -17.95 -12.77 -2.73
N VAL A 16 -17.42 -11.68 -2.17
CA VAL A 16 -17.28 -11.45 -0.73
C VAL A 16 -18.01 -10.18 -0.34
N ASP A 17 -18.83 -10.28 0.69
CA ASP A 17 -19.49 -9.14 1.33
C ASP A 17 -19.07 -8.99 2.79
N VAL A 18 -19.24 -7.79 3.30
CA VAL A 18 -18.97 -7.42 4.70
C VAL A 18 -20.29 -7.37 5.46
N SER A 19 -20.37 -8.12 6.56
CA SER A 19 -21.50 -8.06 7.48
C SER A 19 -21.56 -6.71 8.21
N GLU A 20 -22.72 -6.39 8.77
CA GLU A 20 -22.85 -5.18 9.61
C GLU A 20 -21.91 -5.20 10.81
N ALA A 21 -21.74 -6.35 11.47
CA ALA A 21 -20.82 -6.51 12.58
C ALA A 21 -19.36 -6.23 12.17
N GLN A 22 -18.93 -6.63 10.97
CA GLN A 22 -17.61 -6.34 10.45
C GLN A 22 -17.43 -4.85 10.11
N ALA A 23 -18.47 -4.21 9.55
CA ALA A 23 -18.44 -2.77 9.29
C ALA A 23 -18.33 -1.96 10.60
N LEU A 24 -19.09 -2.32 11.63
CA LEU A 24 -19.00 -1.71 12.96
C LEU A 24 -17.63 -1.97 13.61
N PHE A 25 -17.08 -3.18 13.44
CA PHE A 25 -15.72 -3.47 13.92
C PHE A 25 -14.69 -2.54 13.25
N PHE A 26 -14.80 -2.31 11.94
CA PHE A 26 -13.93 -1.38 11.23
C PHE A 26 -14.08 0.05 11.75
N GLU A 27 -15.32 0.51 11.94
CA GLU A 27 -15.60 1.84 12.50
C GLU A 27 -14.99 2.03 13.90
N ASP A 28 -15.04 0.99 14.72
CA ASP A 28 -14.51 1.04 16.09
C ASP A 28 -12.98 0.90 16.13
N ASN A 29 -12.40 0.05 15.32
CA ASN A 29 -10.99 -0.32 15.42
C ASN A 29 -10.11 0.30 14.34
N GLY A 30 -10.68 0.77 13.22
CA GLY A 30 -9.96 1.38 12.09
C GLY A 30 -9.31 0.39 11.14
N TYR A 31 -9.50 -0.90 11.34
CA TYR A 31 -9.06 -1.96 10.41
C TYR A 31 -10.06 -3.11 10.37
N LEU A 32 -10.00 -3.91 9.31
CA LEU A 32 -10.78 -5.14 9.14
C LEU A 32 -9.91 -6.16 8.41
N VAL A 33 -10.07 -7.43 8.75
CA VAL A 33 -9.41 -8.55 8.08
C VAL A 33 -10.44 -9.45 7.43
N ILE A 34 -10.24 -9.78 6.16
CA ILE A 34 -11.02 -10.74 5.38
C ILE A 34 -10.07 -11.88 4.98
N GLU A 35 -10.38 -13.09 5.40
CA GLU A 35 -9.49 -14.23 5.23
C GLU A 35 -9.26 -14.64 3.77
N CYS A 36 -10.22 -14.33 2.88
CA CYS A 36 -10.12 -14.68 1.47
C CYS A 36 -10.94 -13.71 0.62
N VAL A 37 -10.30 -13.05 -0.37
CA VAL A 37 -10.95 -12.12 -1.32
C VAL A 37 -10.82 -12.57 -2.77
N THR A 38 -10.14 -13.70 -3.03
CA THR A 38 -9.85 -14.22 -4.36
C THR A 38 -9.81 -15.74 -4.36
N THR A 39 -9.77 -16.37 -5.53
CA THR A 39 -9.60 -17.81 -5.66
C THR A 39 -8.12 -18.19 -5.80
N GLN A 40 -7.76 -19.45 -5.52
CA GLN A 40 -6.38 -19.92 -5.69
C GLN A 40 -5.91 -19.76 -7.14
N VAL A 41 -6.75 -20.04 -8.11
CA VAL A 41 -6.39 -19.93 -9.55
C VAL A 41 -6.12 -18.47 -9.93
N GLU A 42 -6.92 -17.53 -9.40
CA GLU A 42 -6.71 -16.11 -9.63
C GLU A 42 -5.46 -15.59 -8.88
N LEU A 43 -5.23 -16.07 -7.65
CA LEU A 43 -4.04 -15.73 -6.88
C LEU A 43 -2.76 -16.16 -7.62
N ASP A 44 -2.75 -17.33 -8.26
CA ASP A 44 -1.62 -17.80 -9.04
C ASP A 44 -1.39 -16.92 -10.28
N TRP A 45 -2.46 -16.50 -10.95
CA TRP A 45 -2.38 -15.52 -12.05
C TRP A 45 -1.86 -14.16 -11.58
N LEU A 46 -2.32 -13.67 -10.42
CA LEU A 46 -1.84 -12.42 -9.82
C LEU A 46 -0.36 -12.48 -9.48
N ARG A 47 0.15 -13.64 -9.02
CA ARG A 47 1.58 -13.87 -8.79
C ARG A 47 2.39 -13.79 -10.09
N GLU A 48 1.90 -14.41 -11.16
CA GLU A 48 2.55 -14.33 -12.48
C GLU A 48 2.60 -12.90 -13.01
N VAL A 49 1.49 -12.16 -12.90
CA VAL A 49 1.43 -10.73 -13.26
C VAL A 49 2.41 -9.92 -12.43
N TYR A 50 2.41 -10.14 -11.11
CA TYR A 50 3.31 -9.46 -10.18
C TYR A 50 4.78 -9.68 -10.57
N ASP A 51 5.20 -10.93 -10.73
CA ASP A 51 6.59 -11.30 -11.04
C ASP A 51 7.00 -10.72 -12.40
N ALA A 52 6.12 -10.77 -13.40
CA ALA A 52 6.36 -10.16 -14.70
C ALA A 52 6.51 -8.64 -14.64
N LEU A 53 5.69 -7.95 -13.81
CA LEU A 53 5.78 -6.50 -13.64
C LEU A 53 7.05 -6.08 -12.89
N ILE A 54 7.46 -6.82 -11.87
CA ILE A 54 8.68 -6.53 -11.10
C ILE A 54 9.94 -6.81 -11.93
N ALA A 55 9.94 -7.82 -12.80
CA ALA A 55 11.07 -8.19 -13.65
C ALA A 55 11.23 -7.31 -14.91
N ARG A 56 10.28 -6.44 -15.26
CA ARG A 56 10.35 -5.65 -16.50
C ARG A 56 11.54 -4.69 -16.54
N PRO A 57 12.24 -4.55 -17.69
CA PRO A 57 13.12 -3.43 -17.94
C PRO A 57 12.33 -2.11 -17.91
N ARG A 58 12.87 -1.07 -17.32
CA ARG A 58 12.11 0.12 -16.95
C ARG A 58 12.69 1.37 -17.57
N SER A 59 11.84 2.18 -18.22
CA SER A 59 12.26 3.39 -18.93
C SER A 59 11.75 4.70 -18.30
N GLY A 60 10.68 4.68 -17.50
CA GLY A 60 10.07 5.85 -16.90
C GLY A 60 10.10 5.85 -15.36
N PHE A 61 9.78 6.98 -14.73
CA PHE A 61 9.70 7.07 -13.25
C PHE A 61 8.56 6.22 -12.69
N LEU A 62 7.38 6.28 -13.30
CA LEU A 62 6.19 5.52 -12.87
C LEU A 62 6.29 4.02 -13.19
N ASP A 63 7.18 3.64 -14.12
CA ASP A 63 7.40 2.26 -14.49
C ASP A 63 8.53 1.60 -13.69
N LYS A 64 9.11 2.31 -12.73
CA LYS A 64 10.23 1.79 -11.94
C LYS A 64 9.75 1.24 -10.60
N VAL A 65 10.31 0.11 -10.22
CA VAL A 65 10.37 -0.24 -8.80
C VAL A 65 11.39 0.69 -8.16
N PHE A 66 11.04 1.32 -7.09
CA PHE A 66 11.96 2.09 -6.28
C PHE A 66 11.98 1.55 -4.85
N ASP A 67 13.10 1.72 -4.19
CA ASP A 67 13.24 1.37 -2.77
C ASP A 67 12.67 2.51 -1.94
N LEU A 68 11.70 2.19 -1.09
CA LEU A 68 11.05 3.16 -0.21
C LEU A 68 12.01 3.73 0.85
N THR A 69 13.05 2.98 1.23
CA THR A 69 14.00 3.34 2.30
C THR A 69 15.29 3.98 1.78
N ARG A 70 15.38 4.22 0.49
CA ARG A 70 16.59 4.81 -0.15
C ARG A 70 16.26 6.10 -0.88
N PRO A 71 17.25 6.99 -1.03
CA PRO A 71 17.07 8.21 -1.81
C PRO A 71 16.60 7.95 -3.22
N TYR A 72 15.71 8.83 -3.73
CA TYR A 72 15.25 8.78 -5.10
C TYR A 72 16.41 8.72 -6.09
N GLY A 73 16.31 7.79 -7.06
CA GLY A 73 17.34 7.56 -8.07
C GLY A 73 18.43 6.57 -7.65
N SER A 74 18.34 5.96 -6.47
CA SER A 74 19.23 4.85 -6.09
C SER A 74 19.21 3.74 -7.14
N THR A 75 20.38 3.19 -7.47
CA THR A 75 20.55 2.06 -8.41
C THR A 75 20.77 0.72 -7.69
N ALA A 76 20.83 0.74 -6.37
CA ALA A 76 20.97 -0.49 -5.60
C ALA A 76 19.70 -1.35 -5.67
N GLU A 77 19.84 -2.67 -5.53
CA GLU A 77 18.70 -3.58 -5.48
C GLU A 77 17.78 -3.22 -4.31
N PRO A 78 16.45 -3.10 -4.56
CA PRO A 78 15.53 -2.68 -3.52
C PRO A 78 15.39 -3.73 -2.40
N SER A 79 15.43 -3.27 -1.16
CA SER A 79 15.12 -4.06 0.04
C SER A 79 13.64 -3.96 0.44
N LEU A 80 13.04 -2.79 0.27
CA LEU A 80 11.64 -2.50 0.44
C LEU A 80 11.13 -1.83 -0.85
N GLY A 81 10.73 -2.63 -1.82
CA GLY A 81 10.38 -2.13 -3.15
C GLY A 81 8.92 -1.83 -3.33
N GLN A 82 8.63 -0.81 -4.14
CA GLN A 82 7.30 -0.43 -4.58
C GLN A 82 7.24 -0.18 -6.09
N LEU A 83 6.12 -0.61 -6.73
CA LEU A 83 5.74 -0.22 -8.09
C LEU A 83 4.33 0.36 -8.04
N LEU A 84 4.16 1.57 -8.55
CA LEU A 84 2.89 2.28 -8.56
C LEU A 84 2.05 1.94 -9.81
N PHE A 85 0.73 1.95 -9.65
CA PHE A 85 -0.27 1.84 -10.72
C PHE A 85 -0.13 0.60 -11.62
N PRO A 86 0.02 -0.62 -11.04
CA PRO A 86 0.12 -1.86 -11.84
C PRO A 86 -1.07 -2.06 -12.79
N GLU A 87 -2.26 -1.58 -12.43
CA GLU A 87 -3.48 -1.65 -13.24
C GLU A 87 -3.43 -0.78 -14.50
N ARG A 88 -2.51 0.17 -14.61
CA ARG A 88 -2.26 0.91 -15.86
C ARG A 88 -1.40 0.10 -16.83
N LEU A 89 -0.58 -0.78 -16.29
CA LEU A 89 0.30 -1.67 -17.07
C LEU A 89 -0.44 -2.95 -17.48
N VAL A 90 -1.32 -3.45 -16.61
CA VAL A 90 -2.16 -4.63 -16.85
C VAL A 90 -3.61 -4.31 -16.42
N PRO A 91 -4.40 -3.65 -17.31
CA PRO A 91 -5.77 -3.22 -16.97
C PRO A 91 -6.69 -4.37 -16.54
N ALA A 92 -6.47 -5.58 -17.03
CA ALA A 92 -7.22 -6.79 -16.71
C ALA A 92 -7.24 -7.13 -15.20
N VAL A 93 -6.28 -6.62 -14.41
CA VAL A 93 -6.30 -6.76 -12.95
C VAL A 93 -7.59 -6.22 -12.33
N ARG A 94 -8.18 -5.18 -12.93
CA ARG A 94 -9.45 -4.60 -12.45
C ARG A 94 -10.64 -5.54 -12.61
N GLU A 95 -10.53 -6.58 -13.45
CA GLU A 95 -11.57 -7.59 -13.71
C GLU A 95 -11.49 -8.76 -12.72
N THR A 96 -10.44 -8.83 -11.91
CA THR A 96 -10.23 -9.90 -10.92
C THR A 96 -11.26 -9.84 -9.79
N ALA A 97 -11.57 -11.01 -9.20
CA ALA A 97 -12.39 -11.09 -7.98
C ALA A 97 -11.71 -10.33 -6.84
N MET A 98 -10.38 -10.39 -6.74
CA MET A 98 -9.61 -9.61 -5.77
C MET A 98 -9.98 -8.12 -5.83
N TRP A 99 -9.89 -7.50 -7.01
CA TRP A 99 -10.15 -6.07 -7.18
C TRP A 99 -11.62 -5.72 -6.96
N GLN A 100 -12.54 -6.54 -7.49
CA GLN A 100 -13.98 -6.31 -7.40
C GLN A 100 -14.50 -6.49 -5.97
N ASN A 101 -14.05 -7.52 -5.26
CA ASN A 101 -14.40 -7.76 -3.87
C ASN A 101 -13.82 -6.67 -2.96
N ALA A 102 -12.55 -6.30 -3.15
CA ALA A 102 -11.93 -5.23 -2.39
C ALA A 102 -12.67 -3.90 -2.60
N LYS A 103 -13.07 -3.56 -3.83
CA LYS A 103 -13.88 -2.37 -4.12
C LYS A 103 -15.24 -2.44 -3.44
N ARG A 104 -15.93 -3.59 -3.47
CA ARG A 104 -17.22 -3.80 -2.82
C ARG A 104 -17.11 -3.61 -1.29
N ILE A 105 -16.10 -4.22 -0.68
CA ILE A 105 -15.83 -4.11 0.75
C ILE A 105 -15.53 -2.66 1.11
N ALA A 106 -14.61 -2.00 0.41
CA ALA A 106 -14.26 -0.60 0.64
C ALA A 106 -15.48 0.33 0.53
N THR A 107 -16.34 0.12 -0.47
CA THR A 107 -17.60 0.85 -0.66
C THR A 107 -18.51 0.71 0.57
N ARG A 108 -18.60 -0.50 1.13
CA ARG A 108 -19.40 -0.76 2.34
C ARG A 108 -18.81 -0.07 3.57
N LEU A 109 -17.47 -0.13 3.72
CA LEU A 109 -16.76 0.51 4.85
C LEU A 109 -16.81 2.04 4.77
N LEU A 110 -16.82 2.62 3.57
CA LEU A 110 -16.98 4.06 3.34
C LEU A 110 -18.45 4.52 3.40
N ALA A 111 -19.41 3.59 3.44
CA ALA A 111 -20.85 3.89 3.42
C ALA A 111 -21.29 4.77 2.23
N VAL A 112 -20.73 4.53 1.04
CA VAL A 112 -21.02 5.27 -0.21
C VAL A 112 -21.47 4.35 -1.33
N ALA A 113 -21.93 4.89 -2.47
CA ALA A 113 -22.26 4.08 -3.63
C ALA A 113 -20.98 3.66 -4.40
N GLN A 114 -20.99 2.47 -5.01
CA GLN A 114 -19.82 1.92 -5.69
C GLN A 114 -19.26 2.79 -6.83
N HIS A 115 -20.12 3.56 -7.50
CA HIS A 115 -19.71 4.47 -8.57
C HIS A 115 -19.00 5.73 -8.08
N GLU A 116 -19.09 6.06 -6.79
CA GLU A 116 -18.40 7.18 -6.16
C GLU A 116 -16.96 6.84 -5.77
N VAL A 117 -16.59 5.56 -5.82
CA VAL A 117 -15.26 5.09 -5.37
C VAL A 117 -14.32 4.92 -6.55
N GLU A 118 -13.26 5.71 -6.54
CA GLU A 118 -12.07 5.54 -7.37
C GLU A 118 -11.06 4.61 -6.68
N SER A 119 -10.20 3.95 -7.47
CA SER A 119 -9.20 3.05 -6.93
C SER A 119 -7.96 2.95 -7.80
N TRP A 120 -6.82 2.79 -7.15
CA TRP A 120 -5.52 2.47 -7.76
C TRP A 120 -4.74 1.53 -6.86
N GLY A 121 -3.70 0.91 -7.44
CA GLY A 121 -2.90 -0.08 -6.74
C GLY A 121 -1.41 0.20 -6.72
N HIS A 122 -0.73 -0.54 -5.85
CA HIS A 122 0.72 -0.66 -5.83
C HIS A 122 1.15 -2.09 -5.55
N LEU A 123 2.28 -2.48 -6.13
CA LEU A 123 2.97 -3.70 -5.75
C LEU A 123 4.03 -3.36 -4.72
N LEU A 124 4.11 -4.15 -3.67
CA LEU A 124 5.05 -3.98 -2.57
C LEU A 124 5.81 -5.28 -2.34
N PHE A 125 7.11 -5.19 -2.04
CA PHE A 125 7.84 -6.35 -1.56
C PHE A 125 8.84 -6.01 -0.47
N LYS A 126 9.12 -7.02 0.34
CA LYS A 126 10.28 -7.04 1.23
C LYS A 126 11.21 -8.14 0.74
N ALA A 127 12.46 -7.78 0.44
CA ALA A 127 13.46 -8.75 -0.02
C ALA A 127 13.69 -9.85 1.02
N ALA A 128 14.13 -11.01 0.59
CA ALA A 128 14.54 -12.09 1.49
C ALA A 128 15.72 -11.64 2.37
N GLU A 129 15.73 -12.04 3.64
CA GLU A 129 16.79 -11.82 4.64
C GLU A 129 17.13 -10.34 4.96
N HIS A 130 16.81 -9.42 4.04
CA HIS A 130 17.20 -8.01 4.12
C HIS A 130 16.02 -7.05 3.84
N GLY A 131 14.81 -7.56 3.83
CA GLY A 131 13.61 -6.74 3.60
C GLY A 131 13.45 -5.70 4.70
N GLY A 132 13.54 -4.42 4.35
CA GLY A 132 13.51 -3.31 5.30
C GLY A 132 12.23 -3.27 6.14
N GLU A 133 12.32 -2.73 7.34
CA GLU A 133 11.15 -2.40 8.16
C GLU A 133 10.36 -1.27 7.48
N THR A 134 9.04 -1.31 7.61
CA THR A 134 8.17 -0.18 7.35
C THR A 134 7.84 0.42 8.71
N PRO A 135 8.38 1.60 9.07
CA PRO A 135 8.17 2.21 10.39
C PRO A 135 6.69 2.47 10.67
N TRP A 136 6.36 2.76 11.92
CA TRP A 136 5.03 3.25 12.30
C TRP A 136 4.70 4.53 11.56
N HIS A 137 3.58 4.53 10.86
CA HIS A 137 3.12 5.65 10.04
C HIS A 137 1.60 5.64 9.86
N GLN A 138 1.10 6.67 9.21
CA GLN A 138 -0.28 6.83 8.75
C GLN A 138 -0.23 7.13 7.26
N ASP A 139 -1.02 6.46 6.42
CA ASP A 139 -1.01 6.68 4.96
C ASP A 139 -1.37 8.11 4.58
N GLU A 140 -2.35 8.71 5.28
CA GLU A 140 -2.74 10.11 5.02
C GLU A 140 -1.59 11.10 5.26
N ALA A 141 -0.52 10.69 5.95
CA ALA A 141 0.68 11.53 6.12
C ALA A 141 1.43 11.82 4.82
N TYR A 142 1.24 10.99 3.78
CA TYR A 142 1.86 11.15 2.45
C TYR A 142 1.02 12.01 1.48
N TRP A 143 -0.25 12.27 1.82
CA TRP A 143 -1.23 12.78 0.86
C TRP A 143 -1.26 14.31 0.80
N ASP A 144 -1.90 14.85 -0.25
CA ASP A 144 -1.97 16.29 -0.49
C ASP A 144 -2.60 17.02 0.70
N ILE A 145 -1.83 17.96 1.25
CA ILE A 145 -2.22 18.76 2.42
C ILE A 145 -3.42 19.69 2.18
N HIS A 146 -3.78 19.93 0.92
CA HIS A 146 -4.90 20.79 0.54
C HIS A 146 -6.24 20.06 0.41
N LEU A 147 -6.25 18.74 0.62
CA LEU A 147 -7.42 17.89 0.40
C LEU A 147 -7.82 17.12 1.67
N ASP A 148 -9.13 16.94 1.85
CA ASP A 148 -9.73 16.01 2.80
C ASP A 148 -10.09 14.72 2.08
N TYR A 149 -9.78 13.59 2.69
CA TYR A 149 -9.93 12.27 2.09
C TYR A 149 -10.94 11.43 2.87
N HIS A 150 -11.81 10.76 2.11
CA HIS A 150 -12.68 9.71 2.61
C HIS A 150 -12.27 8.43 1.88
N ALA A 151 -11.42 7.64 2.52
CA ALA A 151 -10.65 6.57 1.88
C ALA A 151 -10.46 5.36 2.79
N VAL A 152 -10.13 4.23 2.15
CA VAL A 152 -9.75 2.97 2.79
C VAL A 152 -8.58 2.37 2.01
N GLY A 153 -7.47 2.11 2.69
CA GLY A 153 -6.38 1.30 2.19
C GLY A 153 -6.72 -0.19 2.30
N ALA A 154 -6.31 -0.98 1.32
CA ALA A 154 -6.45 -2.43 1.31
C ALA A 154 -5.11 -3.08 0.97
N TRP A 155 -4.76 -4.15 1.68
CA TRP A 155 -3.47 -4.82 1.52
C TRP A 155 -3.64 -6.34 1.50
N MET A 156 -3.24 -6.97 0.40
CA MET A 156 -3.32 -8.41 0.17
C MET A 156 -1.93 -9.01 0.03
N PRO A 157 -1.52 -9.93 0.89
CA PRO A 157 -0.31 -10.71 0.67
C PRO A 157 -0.53 -11.71 -0.47
N LEU A 158 0.49 -11.84 -1.34
CA LEU A 158 0.54 -12.88 -2.36
C LEU A 158 1.20 -14.17 -1.87
N ASP A 159 1.82 -14.12 -0.72
CA ASP A 159 2.44 -15.24 0.02
C ASP A 159 1.94 -15.19 1.46
N ASP A 160 1.89 -16.31 2.16
CA ASP A 160 1.49 -16.31 3.57
C ASP A 160 2.39 -15.39 4.40
N VAL A 161 1.78 -14.54 5.21
CA VAL A 161 2.53 -13.59 6.04
C VAL A 161 2.36 -13.84 7.52
N ASN A 162 3.47 -13.66 8.23
CA ASN A 162 3.58 -13.75 9.67
C ASN A 162 4.51 -12.66 10.20
N ILE A 163 4.84 -12.72 11.48
CA ILE A 163 5.67 -11.72 12.15
C ILE A 163 7.10 -11.67 11.55
N ASP A 164 7.63 -12.80 11.12
CA ASP A 164 9.03 -12.92 10.68
C ASP A 164 9.25 -12.44 9.25
N ASN A 165 8.19 -12.45 8.41
CA ASN A 165 8.28 -11.95 7.04
C ASN A 165 7.57 -10.62 6.81
N GLY A 166 7.09 -9.98 7.89
CA GLY A 166 6.56 -8.62 7.84
C GLY A 166 5.07 -8.54 7.52
N CYS A 167 4.21 -9.27 8.25
CA CYS A 167 2.78 -8.96 8.31
C CYS A 167 2.54 -7.55 8.85
N LEU A 168 1.37 -7.00 8.58
CA LEU A 168 1.00 -5.69 9.11
C LEU A 168 0.69 -5.78 10.61
N TRP A 169 0.97 -4.69 11.29
CA TRP A 169 0.55 -4.41 12.66
C TRP A 169 -0.31 -3.17 12.66
N PHE A 170 -1.40 -3.17 13.42
CA PHE A 170 -2.29 -2.05 13.58
C PHE A 170 -2.40 -1.66 15.05
N LEU A 171 -2.52 -0.36 15.31
CA LEU A 171 -2.88 0.16 16.63
C LEU A 171 -4.38 0.47 16.66
N PRO A 172 -5.25 -0.43 17.19
CA PRO A 172 -6.69 -0.26 17.14
C PRO A 172 -7.16 1.09 17.69
N GLY A 173 -8.12 1.73 17.03
CA GLY A 173 -8.69 3.02 17.42
C GLY A 173 -7.82 4.25 17.14
N SER A 174 -6.57 4.09 16.66
CA SER A 174 -5.66 5.20 16.36
C SER A 174 -6.16 6.10 15.21
N HIS A 175 -6.97 5.56 14.31
CA HIS A 175 -7.57 6.27 13.17
C HIS A 175 -8.50 7.42 13.57
N ARG A 176 -9.01 7.41 14.81
CA ARG A 176 -9.88 8.48 15.37
C ARG A 176 -9.10 9.77 15.67
N ARG A 177 -7.78 9.71 15.64
CA ARG A 177 -6.90 10.85 15.86
C ARG A 177 -6.55 11.50 14.53
N GLU A 178 -6.10 12.76 14.60
CA GLU A 178 -5.48 13.43 13.46
C GLU A 178 -4.17 12.75 13.06
N VAL A 179 -3.68 13.10 11.87
CA VAL A 179 -2.34 12.66 11.44
C VAL A 179 -1.30 13.25 12.39
N LEU A 180 -0.54 12.37 13.01
CA LEU A 180 0.55 12.75 13.91
C LEU A 180 1.71 13.35 13.12
N PRO A 181 2.63 14.09 13.79
CA PRO A 181 3.88 14.51 13.16
C PRO A 181 4.69 13.33 12.64
N HIS A 182 5.17 13.48 11.40
CA HIS A 182 6.06 12.52 10.74
C HIS A 182 7.33 13.23 10.29
N ARG A 183 8.36 12.44 10.00
CA ARG A 183 9.56 12.85 9.30
C ARG A 183 9.97 11.81 8.27
N HIS A 184 10.82 12.18 7.34
CA HIS A 184 11.44 11.21 6.45
C HIS A 184 12.42 10.32 7.21
N LEU A 185 12.46 9.03 6.87
CA LEU A 185 13.35 8.06 7.52
C LEU A 185 14.80 8.57 7.52
N GLY A 186 15.38 8.64 8.71
CA GLY A 186 16.75 9.15 8.90
C GLY A 186 16.92 10.64 8.59
N ASP A 187 15.85 11.46 8.67
CA ASP A 187 15.82 12.89 8.36
C ASP A 187 16.27 13.25 6.92
N ASP A 188 16.15 12.31 5.98
CA ASP A 188 16.50 12.51 4.57
C ASP A 188 15.25 12.63 3.69
N ALA A 189 14.86 13.85 3.32
CA ALA A 189 13.68 14.11 2.48
C ALA A 189 13.73 13.46 1.07
N ARG A 190 14.86 12.90 0.66
CA ARG A 190 15.00 12.12 -0.58
C ARG A 190 14.54 10.68 -0.42
N VAL A 191 14.34 10.22 0.82
CA VAL A 191 13.78 8.90 1.15
C VAL A 191 12.27 9.00 1.22
N HIS A 192 11.56 8.06 0.59
CA HIS A 192 10.09 8.11 0.53
C HIS A 192 9.43 7.76 1.86
N VAL A 193 9.95 6.75 2.57
CA VAL A 193 9.35 6.27 3.82
C VAL A 193 9.32 7.36 4.87
N LEU A 194 8.14 7.50 5.49
CA LEU A 194 7.94 8.32 6.68
C LEU A 194 7.97 7.46 7.94
N GLU A 195 8.40 8.06 9.03
CA GLU A 195 8.30 7.53 10.38
C GLU A 195 7.67 8.56 11.31
N LEU A 196 7.09 8.14 12.42
CA LEU A 196 6.58 9.07 13.43
C LEU A 196 7.73 9.92 13.99
N ASP A 197 7.48 11.22 14.11
CA ASP A 197 8.37 12.20 14.76
C ASP A 197 7.91 12.53 16.20
N VAL A 198 7.17 11.62 16.80
CA VAL A 198 6.67 11.71 18.18
C VAL A 198 6.66 10.32 18.80
N ASP A 199 6.81 10.26 20.10
CA ASP A 199 6.58 9.02 20.85
C ASP A 199 5.09 8.67 20.82
N ALA A 200 4.78 7.46 20.39
CA ALA A 200 3.44 6.90 20.42
C ALA A 200 3.44 5.60 21.23
N ASP A 201 2.51 5.49 22.16
CA ASP A 201 2.29 4.22 22.85
C ASP A 201 1.62 3.24 21.89
N VAL A 202 2.38 2.24 21.49
CA VAL A 202 1.95 1.16 20.57
C VAL A 202 1.86 -0.19 21.27
N SER A 203 1.81 -0.22 22.60
CA SER A 203 1.76 -1.44 23.39
C SER A 203 0.53 -2.32 23.09
N GLU A 204 -0.59 -1.69 22.71
CA GLU A 204 -1.84 -2.35 22.34
C GLU A 204 -1.93 -2.72 20.84
N ALA A 205 -0.81 -2.57 20.09
CA ALA A 205 -0.79 -2.92 18.69
C ALA A 205 -0.93 -4.43 18.46
N VAL A 206 -1.69 -4.79 17.44
CA VAL A 206 -1.98 -6.17 17.08
C VAL A 206 -1.32 -6.56 15.77
N ALA A 207 -0.61 -7.71 15.77
CA ALA A 207 -0.12 -8.32 14.55
C ALA A 207 -1.27 -8.96 13.79
N VAL A 208 -1.23 -8.86 12.45
CA VAL A 208 -2.22 -9.45 11.55
C VAL A 208 -1.52 -10.42 10.58
N PRO A 209 -1.13 -11.63 11.05
CA PRO A 209 -0.75 -12.71 10.16
C PRO A 209 -1.92 -13.03 9.22
N LEU A 210 -1.63 -13.28 7.95
CA LEU A 210 -2.66 -13.47 6.96
C LEU A 210 -2.19 -14.46 5.88
N SER A 211 -3.07 -15.38 5.50
CA SER A 211 -2.79 -16.27 4.38
C SER A 211 -2.86 -15.53 3.05
N ALA A 212 -2.12 -16.02 2.06
CA ALA A 212 -2.14 -15.49 0.71
C ALA A 212 -3.58 -15.46 0.15
N GLY A 213 -3.98 -14.33 -0.44
CA GLY A 213 -5.34 -14.12 -0.94
C GLY A 213 -6.35 -13.64 0.11
N GLY A 214 -5.96 -13.57 1.38
CA GLY A 214 -6.66 -12.77 2.37
C GLY A 214 -6.33 -11.29 2.21
N MET A 215 -7.10 -10.38 2.83
CA MET A 215 -6.89 -8.93 2.69
C MET A 215 -7.20 -8.21 3.99
N SER A 216 -6.35 -7.29 4.38
CA SER A 216 -6.65 -6.32 5.42
C SER A 216 -7.08 -4.99 4.81
N PHE A 217 -8.04 -4.34 5.46
CA PHE A 217 -8.51 -3.00 5.15
C PHE A 217 -8.20 -2.09 6.32
N HIS A 218 -7.78 -0.86 6.07
CA HIS A 218 -7.49 0.08 7.14
C HIS A 218 -7.82 1.52 6.75
N HIS A 219 -8.22 2.29 7.75
CA HIS A 219 -8.42 3.73 7.59
C HIS A 219 -7.07 4.42 7.35
N PRO A 220 -6.95 5.43 6.47
CA PRO A 220 -5.66 6.05 6.14
C PRO A 220 -4.97 6.76 7.31
N ARG A 221 -5.71 7.06 8.39
CA ARG A 221 -5.14 7.56 9.66
C ARG A 221 -4.80 6.46 10.66
N MET A 222 -4.95 5.21 10.29
CA MET A 222 -4.58 4.08 11.13
C MET A 222 -3.07 4.02 11.30
N LEU A 223 -2.59 4.09 12.55
CA LEU A 223 -1.19 3.80 12.83
C LEU A 223 -0.91 2.33 12.56
N HIS A 224 0.02 2.10 11.65
CA HIS A 224 0.41 0.75 11.27
C HIS A 224 1.90 0.67 10.91
N HIS A 225 2.43 -0.54 10.96
CA HIS A 225 3.80 -0.83 10.56
C HIS A 225 3.95 -2.26 10.07
N ALA A 226 5.13 -2.60 9.54
CA ALA A 226 5.48 -3.98 9.24
C ALA A 226 6.96 -4.22 9.53
N ARG A 227 7.27 -5.26 10.31
CA ARG A 227 8.65 -5.65 10.63
C ARG A 227 9.45 -5.98 9.37
N ALA A 228 10.76 -6.01 9.51
CA ALA A 228 11.66 -6.51 8.50
C ALA A 228 11.31 -7.95 8.09
N ASN A 229 11.60 -8.32 6.86
CA ASN A 229 11.55 -9.71 6.42
C ASN A 229 12.91 -10.38 6.72
N VAL A 230 12.94 -11.27 7.69
CA VAL A 230 14.14 -12.03 8.09
C VAL A 230 14.13 -13.46 7.55
N THR A 231 13.14 -13.82 6.73
CA THR A 231 13.04 -15.15 6.12
C THR A 231 13.81 -15.25 4.81
N SER A 232 14.09 -16.47 4.37
CA SER A 232 14.81 -16.74 3.12
C SER A 232 13.98 -16.55 1.84
N SER A 233 12.72 -16.09 1.95
CA SER A 233 11.83 -15.88 0.81
C SER A 233 11.41 -14.43 0.72
N ILE A 234 11.23 -13.92 -0.51
CA ILE A 234 10.64 -12.61 -0.74
C ILE A 234 9.20 -12.60 -0.23
N ARG A 235 8.77 -11.49 0.40
CA ARG A 235 7.37 -11.26 0.76
C ARG A 235 6.75 -10.30 -0.24
N ARG A 236 5.82 -10.78 -1.05
CA ARG A 236 5.10 -10.02 -2.07
C ARG A 236 3.73 -9.59 -1.54
N ALA A 237 3.30 -8.38 -1.88
CA ALA A 237 1.97 -7.90 -1.56
C ALA A 237 1.42 -6.99 -2.66
N TRP A 238 0.09 -6.96 -2.76
CA TRP A 238 -0.68 -6.05 -3.58
C TRP A 238 -1.48 -5.13 -2.66
N ALA A 239 -1.27 -3.83 -2.75
CA ALA A 239 -2.04 -2.85 -2.02
C ALA A 239 -2.92 -2.04 -2.98
N ASN A 240 -4.10 -1.64 -2.53
CA ASN A 240 -5.00 -0.75 -3.25
C ASN A 240 -5.50 0.35 -2.34
N GLU A 241 -5.70 1.54 -2.93
CA GLU A 241 -6.41 2.63 -2.31
C GLU A 241 -7.81 2.75 -2.92
N TYR A 242 -8.81 2.95 -2.08
CA TYR A 242 -10.21 3.19 -2.44
C TYR A 242 -10.67 4.47 -1.79
N GLN A 243 -11.13 5.44 -2.59
CA GLN A 243 -11.55 6.73 -2.06
C GLN A 243 -12.69 7.35 -2.87
N THR A 244 -13.44 8.23 -2.25
CA THR A 244 -14.30 9.17 -2.97
C THR A 244 -13.47 10.32 -3.54
N VAL A 245 -14.07 11.16 -4.40
CA VAL A 245 -13.39 12.38 -4.86
C VAL A 245 -13.03 13.23 -3.65
N PRO A 246 -11.74 13.55 -3.43
CA PRO A 246 -11.30 14.33 -2.28
C PRO A 246 -11.89 15.75 -2.31
N VAL A 247 -12.14 16.28 -1.13
CA VAL A 247 -12.73 17.62 -0.95
C VAL A 247 -11.63 18.63 -0.62
N LYS A 248 -11.67 19.79 -1.23
CA LYS A 248 -10.69 20.84 -0.95
C LYS A 248 -10.87 21.38 0.46
N ARG A 249 -9.77 21.45 1.22
CA ARG A 249 -9.70 22.05 2.56
C ARG A 249 -9.75 23.59 2.50
N ASP A 250 -10.34 24.20 3.50
CA ASP A 250 -10.27 25.66 3.67
C ASP A 250 -8.84 26.13 3.97
N ARG A 251 -8.07 25.33 4.68
CA ARG A 251 -6.66 25.58 5.00
C ARG A 251 -5.86 24.29 4.83
N PRO A 252 -4.62 24.39 4.32
CA PRO A 252 -3.73 23.23 4.22
C PRO A 252 -3.50 22.60 5.60
N ALA A 253 -3.37 21.28 5.63
CA ALA A 253 -2.91 20.59 6.84
C ALA A 253 -1.44 20.98 7.14
N ASP A 254 -1.10 21.05 8.41
CA ASP A 254 0.27 21.33 8.85
C ASP A 254 1.11 20.04 8.80
N ARG A 255 1.70 19.78 7.63
CA ARG A 255 2.52 18.59 7.33
C ARG A 255 3.75 19.01 6.54
N PRO A 256 4.76 19.64 7.19
CA PRO A 256 5.94 20.18 6.51
C PRO A 256 6.71 19.12 5.72
N TRP A 257 6.78 17.89 6.22
CA TRP A 257 7.45 16.75 5.55
C TRP A 257 6.89 16.47 4.16
N VAL A 258 5.60 16.68 3.90
CA VAL A 258 5.01 16.50 2.55
C VAL A 258 5.61 17.49 1.56
N THR A 259 5.73 18.76 1.95
CA THR A 259 6.31 19.80 1.11
C THR A 259 7.80 19.58 0.88
N GLU A 260 8.51 19.11 1.91
CA GLU A 260 9.94 18.77 1.83
C GLU A 260 10.19 17.60 0.89
N GLY A 261 9.41 16.53 1.01
CA GLY A 261 9.49 15.36 0.13
C GLY A 261 9.19 15.69 -1.33
N HIS A 262 8.15 16.48 -1.60
CA HIS A 262 7.82 16.91 -2.96
C HIS A 262 8.94 17.72 -3.59
N ARG A 263 9.58 18.64 -2.82
CA ARG A 263 10.73 19.40 -3.30
C ARG A 263 11.92 18.50 -3.62
N ALA A 264 12.26 17.58 -2.71
CA ALA A 264 13.37 16.64 -2.91
C ALA A 264 13.13 15.71 -4.11
N LEU A 265 11.91 15.25 -4.32
CA LEU A 265 11.53 14.46 -5.51
C LEU A 265 11.68 15.27 -6.79
N ALA A 266 11.17 16.50 -6.84
CA ALA A 266 11.29 17.39 -8.00
C ALA A 266 12.77 17.63 -8.40
N GLU A 267 13.62 17.93 -7.42
CA GLU A 267 15.06 18.11 -7.62
C GLU A 267 15.74 16.83 -8.14
N SER A 268 15.33 15.65 -7.66
CA SER A 268 15.85 14.36 -8.14
C SER A 268 15.48 14.12 -9.60
N LEU A 269 14.23 14.42 -9.97
CA LEU A 269 13.77 14.29 -11.36
C LEU A 269 14.48 15.25 -12.32
N GLU A 270 14.76 16.47 -11.92
CA GLU A 270 15.54 17.45 -12.72
C GLU A 270 16.97 16.97 -12.94
N ARG A 271 17.63 16.47 -11.88
CA ARG A 271 18.98 15.87 -11.99
C ARG A 271 19.01 14.70 -12.96
N SER A 272 18.02 13.81 -12.90
CA SER A 272 17.90 12.67 -13.81
C SER A 272 17.76 13.10 -15.27
N LYS A 273 17.00 14.18 -15.55
CA LYS A 273 16.82 14.72 -16.91
C LYS A 273 18.09 15.42 -17.44
N SER A 274 18.87 16.04 -16.55
CA SER A 274 20.10 16.77 -16.94
C SER A 274 21.32 15.87 -17.12
N GLY A 275 21.22 14.57 -16.90
CA GLY A 275 22.34 13.62 -17.02
C GLY A 275 23.44 13.82 -16.00
N LYS A 276 23.19 14.58 -14.94
CA LYS A 276 24.11 14.76 -13.81
C LYS A 276 23.70 13.78 -12.70
N SER A 277 24.37 12.63 -12.69
CA SER A 277 24.35 11.68 -11.57
C SER A 277 25.23 12.18 -10.42
#